data_4dbb9767629e41312284dbb2c1544ac7
#
_entry.id   4dbb9767629e41312284dbb2c1544ac7
#
_cell.length_a   1.000
_cell.length_b   1.000
_cell.length_c   1.000
_cell.angle_alpha   90.00
_cell.angle_beta   90.00
_cell.angle_gamma   90.00
#
_symmetry.space_group_name_H-M   'P 1'
#
loop_
_entity.id
_entity.type
_entity.pdbx_description
1 polymer ?
#
loop_
_entity_poly.entity_id
_entity_poly.type
_entity_poly.pdbx_seq_one_letter_code
_entity_poly.pdbx_strand_id
1 'polypeptide(L)'
;AESPSFRRHVVTLASKLGCSGRECHGSFQGRGDFQLSLFGYDFGKDHKAITDDSEKRIRVDFENPAESLFIQKPLKQVKHKGGEIYDEGSWEHNVMLKWIQDGAKLDVDETGAFDRLEVFPKEFVGNKVGDTMQLKVLAYWQDGTVEDVTAFTRFDTNDESVATVNDLGEVKIIGKGDSHVVAFYDNGVLPLPVMLPVSDQVGAKYPKVKATTPIDKAIATKLQKVGIVPSLSLIHI
;
A
#
# COMPACT_ATOMS: atom_id res chain seq x y z
N ALA A 1 -4.75 20.28 -14.98
CA ALA A 1 -4.67 19.10 -14.11
C ALA A 1 -5.43 19.44 -12.83
N GLU A 2 -6.17 18.50 -12.30
CA GLU A 2 -6.86 18.63 -11.03
C GLU A 2 -5.87 18.77 -9.86
N SER A 3 -6.23 19.53 -8.83
CA SER A 3 -5.38 19.71 -7.64
C SER A 3 -5.27 18.40 -6.86
N PRO A 4 -4.06 17.96 -6.44
CA PRO A 4 -3.94 16.78 -5.61
C PRO A 4 -4.68 16.94 -4.28
N SER A 5 -5.49 15.94 -3.92
CA SER A 5 -6.16 15.84 -2.62
C SER A 5 -5.13 15.57 -1.52
N PHE A 6 -5.24 16.27 -0.39
CA PHE A 6 -4.41 15.98 0.78
C PHE A 6 -4.61 14.55 1.28
N ARG A 7 -5.87 14.18 1.49
CA ARG A 7 -6.22 12.86 1.99
C ARG A 7 -5.91 11.75 0.99
N ARG A 8 -6.41 11.90 -0.27
CA ARG A 8 -6.35 10.83 -1.27
C ARG A 8 -4.95 10.61 -1.83
N HIS A 9 -4.14 11.69 -1.92
CA HIS A 9 -2.85 11.65 -2.63
C HIS A 9 -1.65 11.95 -1.73
N VAL A 10 -1.65 13.08 -1.01
CA VAL A 10 -0.45 13.55 -0.31
C VAL A 10 -0.12 12.68 0.90
N VAL A 11 -1.10 12.43 1.80
CA VAL A 11 -0.87 11.61 3.00
C VAL A 11 -0.60 10.17 2.65
N THR A 12 -1.34 9.60 1.69
CA THR A 12 -1.15 8.22 1.24
C THR A 12 0.20 8.03 0.58
N LEU A 13 0.64 9.00 -0.24
CA LEU A 13 1.98 8.99 -0.84
C LEU A 13 3.07 9.11 0.23
N ALA A 14 2.94 10.04 1.19
CA ALA A 14 3.88 10.17 2.30
C ALA A 14 3.96 8.88 3.15
N SER A 15 2.83 8.19 3.34
CA SER A 15 2.79 6.89 4.02
C SER A 15 3.49 5.80 3.21
N LYS A 16 3.21 5.71 1.91
CA LYS A 16 3.87 4.77 0.99
C LYS A 16 5.38 4.96 0.97
N LEU A 17 5.84 6.20 0.90
CA LEU A 17 7.26 6.58 0.89
C LEU A 17 7.94 6.42 2.27
N GLY A 18 7.21 5.98 3.30
CA GLY A 18 7.74 5.75 4.63
C GLY A 18 7.91 7.01 5.48
N CYS A 19 7.51 8.20 5.00
CA CYS A 19 7.67 9.46 5.75
C CYS A 19 6.94 9.42 7.09
N SER A 20 5.71 8.91 7.14
CA SER A 20 4.89 8.72 8.34
C SER A 20 5.11 7.37 9.02
N GLY A 21 6.12 6.61 8.62
CA GLY A 21 6.51 5.36 9.24
C GLY A 21 7.18 5.56 10.61
N ARG A 22 7.20 4.48 11.41
CA ARG A 22 7.76 4.45 12.76
C ARG A 22 9.24 4.87 12.81
N GLU A 23 10.02 4.54 11.78
CA GLU A 23 11.46 4.85 11.69
C GLU A 23 11.71 6.32 11.32
N CYS A 24 10.71 7.04 10.86
CA CYS A 24 10.78 8.42 10.39
C CYS A 24 9.91 9.35 11.25
N HIS A 25 8.97 10.06 10.66
CA HIS A 25 8.19 11.10 11.32
C HIS A 25 6.96 10.55 12.06
N GLY A 26 6.54 9.31 11.83
CA GLY A 26 5.45 8.63 12.54
C GLY A 26 5.82 8.07 13.93
N SER A 27 7.07 8.26 14.40
CA SER A 27 7.48 7.87 15.74
C SER A 27 6.85 8.80 16.80
N PHE A 28 6.82 8.36 18.06
CA PHE A 28 6.18 9.10 19.15
C PHE A 28 6.68 10.55 19.30
N GLN A 29 7.97 10.79 19.05
CA GLN A 29 8.56 12.14 19.12
C GLN A 29 8.73 12.78 17.74
N GLY A 30 8.51 12.04 16.65
CA GLY A 30 8.92 12.45 15.32
C GLY A 30 10.44 12.47 15.15
N ARG A 31 10.92 12.90 14.00
CA ARG A 31 12.35 13.16 13.76
C ARG A 31 12.56 14.60 13.32
N GLY A 32 13.54 15.28 13.94
CA GLY A 32 13.92 16.66 13.57
C GLY A 32 12.81 17.67 13.85
N ASP A 33 12.12 17.52 14.98
CA ASP A 33 11.00 18.36 15.43
C ASP A 33 9.82 18.37 14.41
N PHE A 34 9.67 17.28 13.67
CA PHE A 34 8.57 17.05 12.73
C PHE A 34 7.92 15.71 13.04
N GLN A 35 6.69 15.73 13.50
CA GLN A 35 5.90 14.55 13.83
C GLN A 35 4.67 14.47 12.94
N LEU A 36 4.52 13.33 12.28
CA LEU A 36 3.31 12.93 11.59
C LEU A 36 2.58 11.84 12.39
N SER A 37 1.32 11.64 12.10
CA SER A 37 0.59 10.48 12.59
C SER A 37 1.13 9.20 11.97
N LEU A 38 1.13 8.09 12.71
CA LEU A 38 1.65 6.82 12.21
C LEU A 38 0.82 6.35 11.01
N PHE A 39 1.46 6.20 9.86
CA PHE A 39 0.82 5.85 8.58
C PHE A 39 -0.28 6.81 8.11
N GLY A 40 -0.28 8.06 8.60
CA GLY A 40 -1.20 9.09 8.09
C GLY A 40 -2.65 8.91 8.57
N TYR A 41 -2.90 8.41 9.78
CA TYR A 41 -4.26 8.18 10.27
C TYR A 41 -4.99 9.44 10.73
N ASP A 42 -4.27 10.52 11.05
CA ASP A 42 -4.82 11.80 11.56
C ASP A 42 -4.50 12.93 10.58
N PHE A 43 -5.38 13.11 9.61
CA PHE A 43 -5.19 14.08 8.53
C PHE A 43 -5.08 15.53 9.02
N GLY A 44 -5.88 15.91 10.02
CA GLY A 44 -5.85 17.26 10.58
C GLY A 44 -4.53 17.57 11.28
N LYS A 45 -4.04 16.63 12.10
CA LYS A 45 -2.74 16.73 12.75
C LYS A 45 -1.60 16.78 11.70
N ASP A 46 -1.63 15.93 10.70
CA ASP A 46 -0.59 15.85 9.70
C ASP A 46 -0.55 17.10 8.83
N HIS A 47 -1.71 17.59 8.40
CA HIS A 47 -1.81 18.83 7.65
C HIS A 47 -1.24 19.99 8.45
N LYS A 48 -1.67 20.16 9.72
CA LYS A 48 -1.15 21.19 10.61
C LYS A 48 0.36 21.06 10.79
N ALA A 49 0.88 19.86 11.02
CA ALA A 49 2.32 19.63 11.18
C ALA A 49 3.13 20.02 9.93
N ILE A 50 2.54 19.88 8.73
CA ILE A 50 3.19 20.25 7.47
C ILE A 50 3.11 21.75 7.20
N THR A 51 1.93 22.38 7.44
CA THR A 51 1.63 23.76 7.01
C THR A 51 1.78 24.82 8.08
N ASP A 52 1.93 24.44 9.37
CA ASP A 52 2.07 25.38 10.50
C ASP A 52 3.43 26.09 10.42
N ASP A 53 3.39 27.41 10.28
CA ASP A 53 4.55 28.32 10.23
C ASP A 53 4.94 28.91 11.60
N SER A 54 4.17 28.58 12.65
CA SER A 54 4.39 29.10 14.03
C SER A 54 5.69 28.59 14.65
N GLU A 55 6.27 27.52 14.09
CA GLU A 55 7.53 26.96 14.54
C GLU A 55 8.73 27.56 13.77
N LYS A 56 9.93 27.44 14.37
CA LYS A 56 11.20 27.99 13.86
C LYS A 56 11.62 27.51 12.46
N ARG A 57 10.85 26.62 11.80
CA ARG A 57 11.14 26.06 10.48
C ARG A 57 9.87 26.03 9.65
N ILE A 58 9.80 26.92 8.68
CA ILE A 58 8.76 26.89 7.66
C ILE A 58 8.96 25.63 6.83
N ARG A 59 7.98 24.71 6.85
CA ARG A 59 8.03 23.46 6.07
C ARG A 59 7.43 23.62 4.69
N VAL A 60 6.48 24.53 4.56
CA VAL A 60 5.84 24.91 3.29
C VAL A 60 6.05 26.39 3.04
N ASP A 61 6.63 26.73 1.91
CA ASP A 61 6.78 28.10 1.41
C ASP A 61 5.78 28.31 0.28
N PHE A 62 4.78 29.14 0.49
CA PHE A 62 3.73 29.42 -0.48
C PHE A 62 4.18 30.42 -1.56
N GLU A 63 5.20 31.23 -1.29
CA GLU A 63 5.76 32.15 -2.29
C GLU A 63 6.69 31.42 -3.24
N ASN A 64 7.48 30.48 -2.71
CA ASN A 64 8.43 29.67 -3.45
C ASN A 64 8.23 28.17 -3.14
N PRO A 65 7.18 27.51 -3.64
CA PRO A 65 6.82 26.14 -3.28
C PRO A 65 7.95 25.11 -3.41
N ALA A 66 8.83 25.26 -4.41
CA ALA A 66 9.99 24.39 -4.60
C ALA A 66 11.05 24.53 -3.49
N GLU A 67 11.10 25.68 -2.79
CA GLU A 67 12.00 25.93 -1.66
C GLU A 67 11.47 25.38 -0.33
N SER A 68 10.26 24.84 -0.32
CA SER A 68 9.67 24.21 0.84
C SER A 68 10.54 23.08 1.40
N LEU A 69 10.79 23.04 2.71
CA LEU A 69 11.52 21.93 3.33
C LEU A 69 10.82 20.59 3.12
N PHE A 70 9.49 20.61 2.97
CA PHE A 70 8.68 19.42 2.65
C PHE A 70 9.01 18.84 1.25
N ILE A 71 9.55 19.67 0.34
CA ILE A 71 10.04 19.27 -0.99
C ILE A 71 11.55 19.00 -0.98
N GLN A 72 12.35 19.94 -0.48
CA GLN A 72 13.81 19.86 -0.57
C GLN A 72 14.42 18.69 0.24
N LYS A 73 13.81 18.31 1.37
CA LYS A 73 14.31 17.21 2.20
C LYS A 73 14.20 15.84 1.51
N PRO A 74 13.05 15.45 0.96
CA PRO A 74 12.92 14.20 0.20
C PRO A 74 13.81 14.15 -1.04
N LEU A 75 14.07 15.29 -1.71
CA LEU A 75 15.01 15.41 -2.83
C LEU A 75 16.48 15.44 -2.40
N LYS A 76 16.76 15.43 -1.07
CA LYS A 76 18.11 15.55 -0.50
C LYS A 76 18.87 16.82 -0.93
N GLN A 77 18.18 17.83 -1.41
CA GLN A 77 18.77 19.15 -1.71
C GLN A 77 19.25 19.85 -0.45
N VAL A 78 18.66 19.52 0.71
CA VAL A 78 19.13 19.88 2.04
C VAL A 78 19.35 18.63 2.89
N LYS A 79 20.12 18.75 3.99
CA LYS A 79 20.45 17.60 4.84
C LYS A 79 19.20 16.88 5.34
N HIS A 80 19.05 15.62 4.94
CA HIS A 80 17.97 14.72 5.33
C HIS A 80 18.53 13.37 5.77
N LYS A 81 18.24 12.96 7.03
CA LYS A 81 18.75 11.69 7.58
C LYS A 81 18.06 10.47 6.93
N GLY A 82 16.87 10.65 6.38
CA GLY A 82 16.13 9.61 5.63
C GLY A 82 16.71 9.33 4.24
N GLY A 83 17.72 10.12 3.80
CA GLY A 83 18.27 10.02 2.45
C GLY A 83 17.40 10.70 1.41
N GLU A 84 17.62 10.34 0.16
CA GLU A 84 16.79 10.70 -0.97
C GLU A 84 15.59 9.76 -1.03
N ILE A 85 14.40 10.31 -1.21
CA ILE A 85 13.14 9.58 -1.18
C ILE A 85 12.56 9.44 -2.59
N TYR A 86 12.69 10.49 -3.40
CA TYR A 86 12.28 10.54 -4.79
C TYR A 86 13.14 11.53 -5.58
N ASP A 87 13.18 11.36 -6.90
CA ASP A 87 13.93 12.22 -7.80
C ASP A 87 13.16 13.51 -8.14
N GLU A 88 13.91 14.58 -8.47
CA GLU A 88 13.32 15.81 -8.99
C GLU A 88 12.64 15.55 -10.34
N GLY A 89 11.41 16.03 -10.49
CA GLY A 89 10.60 15.82 -11.69
C GLY A 89 9.89 14.46 -11.74
N SER A 90 10.11 13.58 -10.76
CA SER A 90 9.32 12.33 -10.63
C SER A 90 7.84 12.64 -10.40
N TRP A 91 6.98 11.65 -10.56
CA TRP A 91 5.55 11.84 -10.33
C TRP A 91 5.24 12.14 -8.85
N GLU A 92 5.99 11.55 -7.92
CA GLU A 92 5.89 11.80 -6.48
C GLU A 92 6.21 13.26 -6.14
N HIS A 93 7.35 13.74 -6.68
CA HIS A 93 7.73 15.14 -6.56
C HIS A 93 6.64 16.07 -7.11
N ASN A 94 6.13 15.76 -8.30
CA ASN A 94 5.11 16.59 -8.96
C ASN A 94 3.79 16.64 -8.18
N VAL A 95 3.37 15.54 -7.56
CA VAL A 95 2.16 15.50 -6.69
C VAL A 95 2.35 16.40 -5.48
N MET A 96 3.48 16.25 -4.76
CA MET A 96 3.75 17.03 -3.56
C MET A 96 3.90 18.53 -3.86
N LEU A 97 4.66 18.86 -4.90
CA LEU A 97 4.88 20.24 -5.32
C LEU A 97 3.57 20.91 -5.80
N LYS A 98 2.78 20.20 -6.62
CA LYS A 98 1.51 20.71 -7.12
C LYS A 98 0.52 20.99 -6.00
N TRP A 99 0.44 20.13 -4.98
CA TRP A 99 -0.40 20.36 -3.82
C TRP A 99 -0.04 21.67 -3.10
N ILE A 100 1.25 21.97 -2.92
CA ILE A 100 1.71 23.24 -2.30
C ILE A 100 1.37 24.42 -3.20
N GLN A 101 1.64 24.32 -4.51
CA GLN A 101 1.33 25.37 -5.50
C GLN A 101 -0.15 25.73 -5.53
N ASP A 102 -1.04 24.75 -5.26
CA ASP A 102 -2.49 24.94 -5.20
C ASP A 102 -3.00 25.39 -3.82
N GLY A 103 -2.08 25.78 -2.92
CA GLY A 103 -2.38 26.34 -1.61
C GLY A 103 -2.43 25.34 -0.47
N ALA A 104 -1.88 24.16 -0.65
CA ALA A 104 -1.77 23.11 0.36
C ALA A 104 -3.06 22.86 1.17
N LYS A 105 -4.19 22.73 0.49
CA LYS A 105 -5.53 22.64 1.12
C LYS A 105 -5.70 21.35 1.90
N LEU A 106 -6.41 21.46 3.04
CA LEU A 106 -6.98 20.32 3.75
C LEU A 106 -8.40 20.08 3.20
N ASP A 107 -8.59 19.01 2.48
CA ASP A 107 -9.83 18.69 1.76
C ASP A 107 -10.61 17.50 2.35
N VAL A 108 -10.34 17.14 3.59
CA VAL A 108 -10.90 15.92 4.23
C VAL A 108 -12.43 15.95 4.29
N ASP A 109 -12.99 17.12 4.53
CA ASP A 109 -14.45 17.30 4.62
C ASP A 109 -15.12 17.35 3.25
N GLU A 110 -14.36 17.67 2.19
CA GLU A 110 -14.84 17.81 0.82
C GLU A 110 -14.79 16.50 0.03
N THR A 111 -13.89 15.58 0.42
CA THR A 111 -13.59 14.35 -0.35
C THR A 111 -14.49 13.16 -0.03
N GLY A 112 -15.45 13.32 0.88
CA GLY A 112 -16.24 12.20 1.39
C GLY A 112 -15.42 11.21 2.23
N ALA A 113 -16.08 10.32 2.96
CA ALA A 113 -15.38 9.27 3.71
C ALA A 113 -14.92 8.16 2.77
N PHE A 114 -13.76 7.56 3.08
CA PHE A 114 -13.31 6.34 2.45
C PHE A 114 -14.31 5.21 2.74
N ASP A 115 -14.74 4.47 1.69
CA ASP A 115 -15.68 3.37 1.82
C ASP A 115 -14.95 2.02 1.83
N ARG A 116 -14.25 1.70 0.75
CA ARG A 116 -13.54 0.41 0.62
C ARG A 116 -12.46 0.42 -0.43
N LEU A 117 -11.58 -0.57 -0.35
CA LEU A 117 -10.64 -0.95 -1.41
C LEU A 117 -11.14 -2.17 -2.19
N GLU A 118 -10.77 -2.21 -3.45
CA GLU A 118 -10.81 -3.43 -4.25
C GLU A 118 -9.47 -3.65 -4.95
N VAL A 119 -8.94 -4.86 -4.89
CA VAL A 119 -7.71 -5.25 -5.59
C VAL A 119 -8.06 -6.25 -6.69
N PHE A 120 -7.46 -6.08 -7.85
CA PHE A 120 -7.61 -6.96 -9.01
C PHE A 120 -6.23 -7.43 -9.51
N PRO A 121 -6.13 -8.74 -9.88
CA PRO A 121 -7.13 -9.80 -9.68
C PRO A 121 -7.37 -10.06 -8.19
N LYS A 122 -8.36 -10.89 -7.85
CA LYS A 122 -8.70 -11.22 -6.44
C LYS A 122 -7.77 -12.26 -5.82
N GLU A 123 -6.99 -12.96 -6.64
CA GLU A 123 -5.94 -13.91 -6.24
C GLU A 123 -4.94 -14.08 -7.37
N PHE A 124 -3.72 -14.52 -7.07
CA PHE A 124 -2.73 -14.92 -8.04
C PHE A 124 -2.26 -16.35 -7.80
N VAL A 125 -2.59 -17.25 -8.72
CA VAL A 125 -2.08 -18.63 -8.76
C VAL A 125 -1.08 -18.74 -9.89
N GLY A 126 0.21 -18.81 -9.55
CA GLY A 126 1.30 -18.97 -10.52
C GLY A 126 1.39 -20.41 -11.05
N ASN A 127 1.97 -20.57 -12.22
CA ASN A 127 2.27 -21.88 -12.82
C ASN A 127 3.73 -22.29 -12.58
N LYS A 128 4.63 -21.32 -12.45
CA LYS A 128 6.08 -21.53 -12.24
C LYS A 128 6.72 -20.36 -11.51
N VAL A 129 7.88 -20.60 -10.94
CA VAL A 129 8.75 -19.54 -10.41
C VAL A 129 9.09 -18.55 -11.51
N GLY A 130 9.01 -17.26 -11.19
CA GLY A 130 9.24 -16.15 -12.10
C GLY A 130 7.98 -15.62 -12.78
N ASP A 131 6.82 -16.25 -12.63
CA ASP A 131 5.56 -15.69 -13.11
C ASP A 131 5.29 -14.35 -12.40
N THR A 132 4.79 -13.36 -13.15
CA THR A 132 4.44 -12.03 -12.64
C THR A 132 2.97 -11.70 -12.86
N MET A 133 2.45 -10.79 -12.01
CA MET A 133 1.10 -10.29 -12.08
C MET A 133 1.07 -8.83 -11.64
N GLN A 134 0.53 -7.95 -12.49
CA GLN A 134 0.28 -6.56 -12.12
C GLN A 134 -1.03 -6.45 -11.35
N LEU A 135 -0.96 -5.86 -10.16
CA LEU A 135 -2.14 -5.51 -9.37
C LEU A 135 -2.71 -4.17 -9.82
N LYS A 136 -4.01 -4.05 -9.70
CA LYS A 136 -4.75 -2.81 -9.79
C LYS A 136 -5.56 -2.62 -8.52
N VAL A 137 -5.44 -1.44 -7.89
CA VAL A 137 -6.14 -1.09 -6.66
C VAL A 137 -7.12 0.04 -6.93
N LEU A 138 -8.39 -0.19 -6.63
CA LEU A 138 -9.44 0.82 -6.72
C LEU A 138 -9.89 1.22 -5.33
N ALA A 139 -9.93 2.52 -5.06
CA ALA A 139 -10.55 3.10 -3.88
C ALA A 139 -11.95 3.61 -4.21
N TYR A 140 -12.90 3.31 -3.34
CA TYR A 140 -14.28 3.76 -3.42
C TYR A 140 -14.55 4.74 -2.29
N TRP A 141 -15.23 5.83 -2.60
CA TRP A 141 -15.54 6.92 -1.68
C TRP A 141 -17.05 7.08 -1.53
N GLN A 142 -17.51 7.57 -0.38
CA GLN A 142 -18.95 7.73 -0.10
C GLN A 142 -19.62 8.79 -0.99
N ASP A 143 -18.85 9.69 -1.59
CA ASP A 143 -19.34 10.64 -2.60
C ASP A 143 -19.63 10.00 -3.96
N GLY A 144 -19.39 8.69 -4.11
CA GLY A 144 -19.54 7.92 -5.34
C GLY A 144 -18.30 7.93 -6.24
N THR A 145 -17.24 8.63 -5.86
CA THR A 145 -15.97 8.62 -6.61
C THR A 145 -15.32 7.24 -6.55
N VAL A 146 -14.76 6.80 -7.67
CA VAL A 146 -13.92 5.60 -7.77
C VAL A 146 -12.61 5.99 -8.44
N GLU A 147 -11.50 5.69 -7.79
CA GLU A 147 -10.18 6.10 -8.23
C GLU A 147 -9.20 4.93 -8.30
N ASP A 148 -8.35 4.90 -9.34
CA ASP A 148 -7.23 3.97 -9.42
C ASP A 148 -6.08 4.52 -8.54
N VAL A 149 -5.92 3.92 -7.38
CA VAL A 149 -4.93 4.33 -6.38
C VAL A 149 -3.72 3.41 -6.33
N THR A 150 -3.51 2.60 -7.36
CA THR A 150 -2.39 1.63 -7.41
C THR A 150 -1.05 2.30 -7.13
N ALA A 151 -0.80 3.46 -7.76
CA ALA A 151 0.44 4.22 -7.56
C ALA A 151 0.61 4.76 -6.14
N PHE A 152 -0.47 5.03 -5.42
CA PHE A 152 -0.48 5.55 -4.04
C PHE A 152 -0.54 4.45 -2.98
N THR A 153 -0.76 3.20 -3.40
CA THR A 153 -0.88 2.04 -2.51
C THR A 153 0.50 1.55 -2.08
N ARG A 154 0.69 1.37 -0.77
CA ARG A 154 1.83 0.63 -0.24
C ARG A 154 1.52 -0.85 -0.31
N PHE A 155 2.46 -1.62 -0.81
CA PHE A 155 2.38 -3.07 -0.88
C PHE A 155 3.39 -3.72 0.04
N ASP A 156 3.03 -4.87 0.59
CA ASP A 156 3.91 -5.69 1.41
C ASP A 156 3.63 -7.17 1.16
N THR A 157 4.58 -8.04 1.44
CA THR A 157 4.39 -9.49 1.34
C THR A 157 4.58 -10.15 2.69
N ASN A 158 3.75 -11.14 2.99
CA ASN A 158 3.88 -11.89 4.23
C ASN A 158 4.99 -12.95 4.19
N ASP A 159 5.43 -13.35 2.98
CA ASP A 159 6.50 -14.34 2.80
C ASP A 159 7.23 -14.11 1.48
N GLU A 160 8.42 -13.51 1.55
CA GLU A 160 9.28 -13.24 0.40
C GLU A 160 9.82 -14.51 -0.25
N SER A 161 9.80 -15.65 0.44
CA SER A 161 10.21 -16.92 -0.15
C SER A 161 9.17 -17.49 -1.12
N VAL A 162 7.92 -17.05 -1.02
CA VAL A 162 6.82 -17.42 -1.92
C VAL A 162 6.60 -16.38 -3.00
N ALA A 163 6.51 -15.11 -2.64
CA ALA A 163 6.29 -14.02 -3.58
C ALA A 163 6.89 -12.71 -3.10
N THR A 164 7.32 -11.87 -4.03
CA THR A 164 7.69 -10.47 -3.79
C THR A 164 6.72 -9.54 -4.50
N VAL A 165 6.66 -8.31 -4.06
CA VAL A 165 5.87 -7.24 -4.70
C VAL A 165 6.72 -5.97 -4.76
N ASN A 166 6.66 -5.25 -5.88
CA ASN A 166 7.34 -3.96 -6.00
C ASN A 166 6.38 -2.79 -5.64
N ASP A 167 6.93 -1.58 -5.60
CA ASP A 167 6.19 -0.36 -5.22
C ASP A 167 5.05 0.00 -6.20
N LEU A 168 5.07 -0.55 -7.41
CA LEU A 168 4.04 -0.34 -8.42
C LEU A 168 2.98 -1.46 -8.42
N GLY A 169 3.10 -2.45 -7.51
CA GLY A 169 2.14 -3.54 -7.38
C GLY A 169 2.37 -4.69 -8.35
N GLU A 170 3.56 -4.82 -8.94
CA GLU A 170 3.92 -6.03 -9.68
C GLU A 170 4.35 -7.11 -8.70
N VAL A 171 3.56 -8.19 -8.65
CA VAL A 171 3.82 -9.38 -7.84
C VAL A 171 4.61 -10.38 -8.66
N LYS A 172 5.65 -10.97 -8.07
CA LYS A 172 6.47 -12.01 -8.69
C LYS A 172 6.53 -13.25 -7.81
N ILE A 173 6.27 -14.41 -8.40
CA ILE A 173 6.44 -15.70 -7.74
C ILE A 173 7.93 -16.03 -7.57
N ILE A 174 8.34 -16.31 -6.36
CA ILE A 174 9.72 -16.65 -5.98
C ILE A 174 9.86 -18.14 -5.69
N GLY A 175 8.86 -18.74 -5.06
CA GLY A 175 8.90 -20.15 -4.65
C GLY A 175 7.53 -20.78 -4.57
N LYS A 176 7.54 -22.12 -4.37
CA LYS A 176 6.33 -22.90 -4.13
C LYS A 176 5.80 -22.60 -2.74
N GLY A 177 4.49 -22.46 -2.61
CA GLY A 177 3.83 -22.19 -1.33
C GLY A 177 2.58 -21.35 -1.49
N ASP A 178 2.15 -20.82 -0.38
CA ASP A 178 0.94 -20.03 -0.22
C ASP A 178 1.22 -18.85 0.72
N SER A 179 1.00 -17.65 0.25
CA SER A 179 1.22 -16.41 0.99
C SER A 179 0.18 -15.36 0.59
N HIS A 180 0.37 -14.14 1.10
CA HIS A 180 -0.45 -12.99 0.74
C HIS A 180 0.44 -11.79 0.42
N VAL A 181 0.07 -11.06 -0.60
CA VAL A 181 0.46 -9.66 -0.78
C VAL A 181 -0.63 -8.80 -0.16
N VAL A 182 -0.26 -7.80 0.61
CA VAL A 182 -1.19 -6.92 1.32
C VAL A 182 -1.09 -5.52 0.73
N ALA A 183 -2.23 -4.97 0.33
CA ALA A 183 -2.37 -3.60 -0.14
C ALA A 183 -2.86 -2.70 0.99
N PHE A 184 -2.20 -1.55 1.19
CA PHE A 184 -2.51 -0.56 2.22
C PHE A 184 -2.74 0.79 1.54
N TYR A 185 -3.92 1.34 1.73
CA TYR A 185 -4.26 2.67 1.24
C TYR A 185 -5.34 3.29 2.13
N ASP A 186 -5.15 4.55 2.60
CA ASP A 186 -6.01 5.20 3.59
C ASP A 186 -6.20 4.25 4.81
N ASN A 187 -7.41 3.97 5.23
CA ASN A 187 -7.74 3.02 6.30
C ASN A 187 -7.93 1.58 5.78
N GLY A 188 -7.79 1.37 4.48
CA GLY A 188 -8.00 0.07 3.84
C GLY A 188 -6.77 -0.83 3.95
N VAL A 189 -7.00 -2.07 4.37
CA VAL A 189 -6.00 -3.15 4.37
C VAL A 189 -6.60 -4.35 3.69
N LEU A 190 -6.07 -4.74 2.54
CA LEU A 190 -6.65 -5.82 1.75
C LEU A 190 -5.59 -6.87 1.38
N PRO A 191 -5.67 -8.08 1.93
CA PRO A 191 -4.80 -9.18 1.55
C PRO A 191 -5.26 -9.81 0.24
N LEU A 192 -4.30 -10.05 -0.65
CA LEU A 192 -4.45 -10.80 -1.89
C LEU A 192 -3.75 -12.16 -1.75
N PRO A 193 -4.45 -13.31 -1.87
CA PRO A 193 -3.82 -14.61 -1.88
C PRO A 193 -2.88 -14.76 -3.09
N VAL A 194 -1.65 -15.18 -2.83
CA VAL A 194 -0.64 -15.49 -3.86
C VAL A 194 -0.11 -16.88 -3.59
N MET A 195 -0.10 -17.75 -4.60
CA MET A 195 0.34 -19.12 -4.43
C MET A 195 0.98 -19.71 -5.67
N LEU A 196 1.94 -20.59 -5.46
CA LEU A 196 2.45 -21.51 -6.45
C LEU A 196 2.26 -22.94 -5.94
N PRO A 197 1.54 -23.82 -6.66
CA PRO A 197 1.28 -25.19 -6.21
C PRO A 197 2.56 -25.94 -5.84
N VAL A 198 2.52 -26.64 -4.70
CA VAL A 198 3.67 -27.39 -4.18
C VAL A 198 3.85 -28.74 -4.90
N SER A 199 2.78 -29.24 -5.56
CA SER A 199 2.80 -30.46 -6.35
C SER A 199 1.98 -30.31 -7.64
N ASP A 200 1.99 -31.34 -8.48
CA ASP A 200 1.19 -31.41 -9.71
C ASP A 200 -0.25 -31.94 -9.49
N GLN A 201 -0.62 -32.19 -8.22
CA GLN A 201 -1.96 -32.62 -7.81
C GLN A 201 -2.90 -31.42 -7.75
N VAL A 202 -3.19 -30.81 -8.92
CA VAL A 202 -4.05 -29.62 -9.06
C VAL A 202 -5.09 -29.83 -10.15
N GLY A 203 -6.16 -29.07 -10.13
CA GLY A 203 -7.20 -29.11 -11.15
C GLY A 203 -7.78 -30.51 -11.34
N ALA A 204 -7.75 -31.04 -12.57
CA ALA A 204 -8.27 -32.36 -12.92
C ALA A 204 -7.49 -33.55 -12.28
N LYS A 205 -6.22 -33.31 -11.87
CA LYS A 205 -5.41 -34.34 -11.19
C LYS A 205 -5.66 -34.42 -9.68
N TYR A 206 -6.37 -33.45 -9.11
CA TYR A 206 -6.66 -33.45 -7.69
C TYR A 206 -7.68 -34.53 -7.35
N PRO A 207 -7.44 -35.38 -6.33
CA PRO A 207 -8.36 -36.45 -5.95
C PRO A 207 -9.68 -35.88 -5.43
N LYS A 208 -10.75 -36.66 -5.59
CA LYS A 208 -12.05 -36.30 -5.00
C LYS A 208 -11.96 -36.38 -3.48
N VAL A 209 -12.13 -35.26 -2.81
CA VAL A 209 -12.14 -35.15 -1.35
C VAL A 209 -13.57 -35.00 -0.88
N LYS A 210 -13.98 -35.76 0.15
CA LYS A 210 -15.30 -35.64 0.77
C LYS A 210 -15.32 -34.34 1.58
N ALA A 211 -16.16 -33.41 1.19
CA ALA A 211 -16.39 -32.14 1.87
C ALA A 211 -17.87 -32.02 2.24
N THR A 212 -18.21 -32.16 3.51
CA THR A 212 -19.59 -32.24 4.00
C THR A 212 -20.10 -30.88 4.50
N THR A 213 -19.23 -30.10 5.10
CA THR A 213 -19.57 -28.78 5.64
C THR A 213 -19.12 -27.64 4.71
N PRO A 214 -19.62 -26.41 4.85
CA PRO A 214 -19.09 -25.24 4.16
C PRO A 214 -17.59 -25.02 4.43
N ILE A 215 -17.13 -25.32 5.64
CA ILE A 215 -15.71 -25.20 6.03
C ILE A 215 -14.88 -26.23 5.26
N ASP A 216 -15.31 -27.51 5.22
CA ASP A 216 -14.61 -28.55 4.45
C ASP A 216 -14.48 -28.16 2.97
N LYS A 217 -15.53 -27.57 2.39
CA LYS A 217 -15.52 -27.11 1.00
C LYS A 217 -14.50 -26.01 0.78
N ALA A 218 -14.45 -25.02 1.67
CA ALA A 218 -13.47 -23.91 1.60
C ALA A 218 -12.04 -24.42 1.72
N ILE A 219 -11.77 -25.31 2.69
CA ILE A 219 -10.46 -25.93 2.89
C ILE A 219 -10.08 -26.78 1.66
N ALA A 220 -10.97 -27.66 1.19
CA ALA A 220 -10.71 -28.50 0.04
C ALA A 220 -10.40 -27.67 -1.22
N THR A 221 -11.12 -26.58 -1.45
CA THR A 221 -10.87 -25.64 -2.55
C THR A 221 -9.48 -25.03 -2.45
N LYS A 222 -9.06 -24.59 -1.25
CA LYS A 222 -7.73 -24.03 -1.02
C LYS A 222 -6.64 -25.08 -1.24
N LEU A 223 -6.80 -26.27 -0.66
CA LEU A 223 -5.85 -27.37 -0.79
C LEU A 223 -5.66 -27.80 -2.27
N GLN A 224 -6.74 -27.83 -3.04
CA GLN A 224 -6.69 -28.10 -4.47
C GLN A 224 -5.87 -27.07 -5.24
N LYS A 225 -6.00 -25.79 -4.91
CA LYS A 225 -5.21 -24.70 -5.53
C LYS A 225 -3.73 -24.80 -5.19
N VAL A 226 -3.42 -25.18 -3.94
CA VAL A 226 -2.02 -25.32 -3.48
C VAL A 226 -1.39 -26.65 -3.86
N GLY A 227 -2.19 -27.62 -4.31
CA GLY A 227 -1.71 -28.96 -4.67
C GLY A 227 -1.38 -29.85 -3.47
N ILE A 228 -2.10 -29.68 -2.36
CA ILE A 228 -1.94 -30.47 -1.15
C ILE A 228 -3.13 -31.43 -0.99
N VAL A 229 -2.84 -32.73 -0.99
CA VAL A 229 -3.85 -33.76 -0.73
C VAL A 229 -3.94 -34.02 0.78
N PRO A 230 -5.13 -33.90 1.40
CA PRO A 230 -5.28 -34.18 2.83
C PRO A 230 -4.97 -35.63 3.14
N SER A 231 -4.28 -35.86 4.26
CA SER A 231 -4.02 -37.24 4.75
C SER A 231 -5.30 -37.87 5.29
N LEU A 232 -5.60 -39.07 4.84
CA LEU A 232 -6.71 -39.87 5.38
C LEU A 232 -6.43 -40.39 6.81
N SER A 233 -5.19 -40.33 7.26
CA SER A 233 -4.72 -40.87 8.54
C SER A 233 -5.15 -40.04 9.75
N LEU A 234 -5.58 -38.79 9.58
CA LEU A 234 -5.99 -37.91 10.70
C LEU A 234 -7.44 -38.10 11.15
N ILE A 235 -8.21 -38.98 10.50
CA ILE A 235 -9.63 -39.21 10.79
C ILE A 235 -9.84 -40.14 12.03
N HIS A 236 -8.77 -40.74 12.52
CA HIS A 236 -8.86 -41.73 13.59
C HIS A 236 -8.18 -41.34 14.92
N ILE A 237 -7.86 -40.07 15.07
CA ILE A 237 -7.43 -39.50 16.36
C ILE A 237 -8.60 -38.77 17.00
#